data_a2185e921084b349b740af599b6ff0a8
#
_entry.id   a2185e921084b349b740af599b6ff0a8
#
_cell.length_a   1.000
_cell.length_b   1.000
_cell.length_c   1.000
_cell.angle_alpha   90.00
_cell.angle_beta   90.00
_cell.angle_gamma   90.00
#
_symmetry.space_group_name_H-M   'P 1'
#
loop_
_entity.id
_entity.type
_entity.pdbx_description
1 polymer ?
#
loop_
_entity_poly.entity_id
_entity_poly.type
_entity_poly.pdbx_seq_one_letter_code
_entity_poly.pdbx_strand_id
1 'polypeptide(L)'
;TNYEKFFIYILFAIIIRMKAATIIDLIVNSNVHTQSINHVIKQQHISQRMRRRLRNEGIITVNGKFATWNTLIHGGDHLVMKLTPEQEFSLSPMSLDIIYEDEYILIINKAAGVLMHPTSTVRDHTLANGVLHYYQETDQHYDFHPVHRLDKDTSGIVIIAKTSVVQHAFDKKNTHFYKSYDAIVEGHLPS
;
A
#
# COMPACT_ATOMS: atom_id res chain seq x y z
N THR A 1 -9.22 39.39 -3.46
CA THR A 1 -10.62 39.17 -3.87
C THR A 1 -11.07 37.82 -3.38
N ASN A 2 -12.31 37.68 -2.87
CA ASN A 2 -12.83 36.50 -2.17
C ASN A 2 -12.88 35.21 -2.99
N TYR A 3 -12.65 35.25 -4.28
CA TYR A 3 -12.65 34.09 -5.18
C TYR A 3 -11.38 33.24 -5.11
N GLU A 4 -10.21 33.85 -4.91
CA GLU A 4 -8.95 33.10 -4.80
C GLU A 4 -8.88 32.28 -3.50
N LYS A 5 -9.41 32.80 -2.40
CA LYS A 5 -9.50 32.07 -1.13
C LYS A 5 -10.49 30.88 -1.22
N PHE A 6 -11.56 31.03 -2.00
CA PHE A 6 -12.55 29.95 -2.21
C PHE A 6 -11.97 28.82 -3.08
N PHE A 7 -11.17 29.16 -4.09
CA PHE A 7 -10.50 28.18 -4.96
C PHE A 7 -9.43 27.38 -4.19
N ILE A 8 -8.65 28.07 -3.33
CA ILE A 8 -7.65 27.43 -2.47
C ILE A 8 -8.33 26.52 -1.44
N TYR A 9 -9.47 26.90 -0.87
CA TYR A 9 -10.23 26.05 0.05
C TYR A 9 -10.85 24.82 -0.63
N ILE A 10 -11.34 24.95 -1.86
CA ILE A 10 -11.88 23.84 -2.64
C ILE A 10 -10.74 22.90 -3.08
N LEU A 11 -9.58 23.43 -3.49
CA LEU A 11 -8.41 22.63 -3.84
C LEU A 11 -7.87 21.91 -2.59
N PHE A 12 -7.83 22.56 -1.44
CA PHE A 12 -7.46 21.93 -0.16
C PHE A 12 -8.49 20.88 0.30
N ALA A 13 -9.78 21.11 0.09
CA ALA A 13 -10.84 20.16 0.41
C ALA A 13 -10.85 18.94 -0.54
N ILE A 14 -10.44 19.12 -1.81
CA ILE A 14 -10.29 18.02 -2.78
C ILE A 14 -9.03 17.19 -2.46
N ILE A 15 -7.93 17.83 -2.03
CA ILE A 15 -6.71 17.13 -1.58
C ILE A 15 -6.96 16.37 -0.27
N ILE A 16 -7.82 16.86 0.64
CA ILE A 16 -8.18 16.18 1.89
C ILE A 16 -9.09 14.96 1.64
N ARG A 17 -9.72 14.84 0.47
CA ARG A 17 -10.59 13.69 0.14
C ARG A 17 -9.84 12.45 -0.35
N MET A 18 -8.55 12.55 -0.65
CA MET A 18 -7.68 11.39 -0.76
C MET A 18 -7.33 10.95 0.66
N LYS A 19 -8.01 9.92 1.17
CA LYS A 19 -7.75 9.36 2.51
C LYS A 19 -6.29 8.90 2.58
N ALA A 20 -5.42 9.74 3.12
CA ALA A 20 -4.05 9.35 3.39
C ALA A 20 -4.06 8.19 4.40
N ALA A 21 -3.46 7.06 4.05
CA ALA A 21 -3.37 5.92 4.95
C ALA A 21 -2.51 6.30 6.17
N THR A 22 -3.02 6.05 7.36
CA THR A 22 -2.24 6.21 8.60
C THR A 22 -1.22 5.08 8.65
N ILE A 23 0.07 5.44 8.61
CA ILE A 23 1.19 4.49 8.64
C ILE A 23 1.74 4.34 10.07
N ILE A 24 1.72 5.43 10.83
CA ILE A 24 2.14 5.48 12.22
C ILE A 24 1.09 6.25 12.98
N ASP A 25 0.68 5.65 14.09
CA ASP A 25 -0.18 6.26 15.09
C ASP A 25 0.30 5.75 16.44
N LEU A 26 1.04 6.58 17.16
CA LEU A 26 1.64 6.16 18.42
C LEU A 26 1.71 7.31 19.43
N ILE A 27 1.57 6.93 20.70
CA ILE A 27 1.91 7.79 21.83
C ILE A 27 3.36 7.53 22.22
N VAL A 28 4.18 8.56 22.23
CA VAL A 28 5.59 8.47 22.60
C VAL A 28 5.70 8.02 24.05
N ASN A 29 6.53 7.01 24.33
CA ASN A 29 6.70 6.49 25.67
C ASN A 29 7.11 7.61 26.65
N SER A 30 6.47 7.66 27.81
CA SER A 30 6.68 8.70 28.84
C SER A 30 8.11 8.78 29.36
N ASN A 31 8.88 7.70 29.25
CA ASN A 31 10.29 7.64 29.66
C ASN A 31 11.24 8.23 28.60
N VAL A 32 10.71 8.66 27.48
CA VAL A 32 11.52 9.24 26.40
C VAL A 32 11.84 10.70 26.73
N HIS A 33 13.14 10.97 26.92
CA HIS A 33 13.65 12.33 26.92
C HIS A 33 13.46 12.96 25.54
N THR A 34 13.49 14.29 25.46
CA THR A 34 13.38 15.04 24.21
C THR A 34 14.26 14.46 23.11
N GLN A 35 13.64 14.05 22.01
CA GLN A 35 14.35 13.54 20.84
C GLN A 35 13.60 13.90 19.54
N SER A 36 14.29 13.82 18.41
CA SER A 36 13.67 14.13 17.12
C SER A 36 12.74 13.00 16.66
N ILE A 37 11.73 13.34 15.90
CA ILE A 37 10.84 12.37 15.22
C ILE A 37 11.68 11.35 14.43
N ASN A 38 12.73 11.81 13.73
CA ASN A 38 13.64 10.93 13.00
C ASN A 38 14.26 9.83 13.88
N HIS A 39 14.60 10.15 15.12
CA HIS A 39 15.16 9.16 16.07
C HIS A 39 14.11 8.15 16.50
N VAL A 40 12.91 8.59 16.87
CA VAL A 40 11.80 7.70 17.25
C VAL A 40 11.43 6.75 16.11
N ILE A 41 11.36 7.26 14.87
CA ILE A 41 11.00 6.45 13.71
C ILE A 41 12.06 5.42 13.35
N LYS A 42 13.34 5.68 13.62
CA LYS A 42 14.40 4.66 13.44
C LYS A 42 14.23 3.45 14.36
N GLN A 43 13.60 3.62 15.50
CA GLN A 43 13.32 2.53 16.45
C GLN A 43 12.10 1.70 16.03
N GLN A 44 11.26 2.22 15.14
CA GLN A 44 10.12 1.48 14.61
C GLN A 44 10.58 0.48 13.53
N HIS A 45 9.93 -0.67 13.46
CA HIS A 45 10.21 -1.72 12.46
C HIS A 45 9.70 -1.34 11.07
N ILE A 46 10.16 -0.20 10.55
CA ILE A 46 9.76 0.33 9.24
C ILE A 46 10.94 0.20 8.29
N SER A 47 10.67 -0.28 7.06
CA SER A 47 11.69 -0.43 6.04
C SER A 47 12.33 0.91 5.66
N GLN A 48 13.59 0.88 5.20
CA GLN A 48 14.26 2.10 4.72
C GLN A 48 13.50 2.80 3.59
N ARG A 49 12.89 2.03 2.68
CA ARG A 49 12.05 2.55 1.59
C ARG A 49 10.87 3.33 2.14
N MET A 50 10.15 2.77 3.12
CA MET A 50 9.00 3.42 3.74
C MET A 50 9.42 4.70 4.49
N ARG A 51 10.53 4.67 5.23
CA ARG A 51 11.07 5.87 5.90
C ARG A 51 11.42 6.99 4.92
N ARG A 52 12.05 6.64 3.78
CA ARG A 52 12.37 7.61 2.73
C ARG A 52 11.10 8.21 2.14
N ARG A 53 10.09 7.40 1.90
CA ARG A 53 8.81 7.82 1.36
C ARG A 53 8.05 8.72 2.35
N LEU A 54 7.94 8.33 3.62
CA LEU A 54 7.35 9.18 4.68
C LEU A 54 8.06 10.54 4.79
N ARG A 55 9.37 10.57 4.56
CA ARG A 55 10.15 11.82 4.60
C ARG A 55 9.81 12.76 3.45
N ASN A 56 9.59 12.24 2.25
CA ASN A 56 9.40 13.03 1.03
C ASN A 56 7.93 13.43 0.83
N GLU A 57 7.00 12.57 1.21
CA GLU A 57 5.58 12.62 0.83
C GLU A 57 4.64 12.58 2.03
N GLY A 58 5.17 12.24 3.21
CA GLY A 58 4.37 12.03 4.41
C GLY A 58 3.87 13.32 5.04
N ILE A 59 2.65 13.25 5.54
CA ILE A 59 2.07 14.26 6.43
C ILE A 59 2.38 13.83 7.87
N ILE A 60 3.09 14.67 8.60
CA ILE A 60 3.48 14.41 9.99
C ILE A 60 2.75 15.38 10.90
N THR A 61 2.14 14.85 11.94
CA THR A 61 1.54 15.66 13.00
C THR A 61 1.96 15.19 14.38
N VAL A 62 2.13 16.13 15.29
CA VAL A 62 2.35 15.90 16.72
C VAL A 62 1.25 16.63 17.49
N ASN A 63 0.48 15.90 18.28
CA ASN A 63 -0.67 16.44 19.00
C ASN A 63 -1.63 17.22 18.07
N GLY A 64 -1.84 16.69 16.84
CA GLY A 64 -2.68 17.31 15.81
C GLY A 64 -2.07 18.50 15.07
N LYS A 65 -0.88 18.97 15.40
CA LYS A 65 -0.18 20.07 14.71
C LYS A 65 0.85 19.54 13.73
N PHE A 66 0.99 20.19 12.57
CA PHE A 66 2.00 19.83 11.58
C PHE A 66 3.41 19.88 12.16
N ALA A 67 4.21 18.89 11.83
CA ALA A 67 5.57 18.71 12.29
C ALA A 67 6.51 18.29 11.16
N THR A 68 7.81 18.38 11.40
CA THR A 68 8.88 17.94 10.48
C THR A 68 9.72 16.84 11.11
N TRP A 69 10.56 16.17 10.34
CA TRP A 69 11.45 15.12 10.84
C TRP A 69 12.40 15.55 11.95
N ASN A 70 12.73 16.85 11.99
CA ASN A 70 13.61 17.44 13.00
C ASN A 70 12.85 17.97 14.21
N THR A 71 11.51 17.96 14.19
CA THR A 71 10.70 18.39 15.32
C THR A 71 11.03 17.52 16.54
N LEU A 72 11.29 18.18 17.63
CA LEU A 72 11.53 17.54 18.92
C LEU A 72 10.20 17.11 19.53
N ILE A 73 10.16 15.91 20.04
CA ILE A 73 8.99 15.34 20.71
C ILE A 73 9.38 14.81 22.09
N HIS A 74 8.41 14.73 22.97
CA HIS A 74 8.55 14.35 24.37
C HIS A 74 7.72 13.12 24.67
N GLY A 75 7.96 12.52 25.82
CA GLY A 75 7.10 11.45 26.33
C GLY A 75 5.66 11.94 26.49
N GLY A 76 4.70 11.15 26.02
CA GLY A 76 3.28 11.48 26.01
C GLY A 76 2.78 12.18 24.74
N ASP A 77 3.66 12.64 23.86
CA ASP A 77 3.23 13.25 22.60
C ASP A 77 2.59 12.21 21.66
N HIS A 78 1.52 12.60 20.99
CA HIS A 78 0.82 11.79 20.01
C HIS A 78 1.37 12.08 18.61
N LEU A 79 2.16 11.15 18.08
CA LEU A 79 2.75 11.22 16.74
C LEU A 79 1.89 10.45 15.74
N VAL A 80 1.41 11.16 14.71
CA VAL A 80 0.70 10.56 13.59
C VAL A 80 1.44 10.86 12.30
N MET A 81 1.67 9.82 11.49
CA MET A 81 2.25 9.96 10.16
C MET A 81 1.35 9.29 9.14
N LYS A 82 1.00 10.03 8.11
CA LYS A 82 0.13 9.58 7.01
C LYS A 82 0.86 9.67 5.69
N LEU A 83 0.60 8.74 4.81
CA LEU A 83 1.04 8.78 3.41
C LEU A 83 -0.18 8.84 2.50
N THR A 84 -0.08 9.65 1.46
CA THR A 84 -0.96 9.48 0.31
C THR A 84 -0.62 8.14 -0.35
N PRO A 85 -1.61 7.32 -0.72
CA PRO A 85 -1.36 6.07 -1.42
C PRO A 85 -0.45 6.29 -2.63
N GLU A 86 0.53 5.39 -2.82
CA GLU A 86 1.55 5.51 -3.89
C GLU A 86 0.96 5.37 -5.29
N GLN A 87 -0.27 4.94 -5.39
CA GLN A 87 -0.83 4.42 -6.61
C GLN A 87 -1.94 5.34 -7.14
N GLU A 88 -1.55 6.33 -7.95
CA GLU A 88 -2.45 6.86 -8.98
C GLU A 88 -2.54 5.84 -10.13
N PHE A 89 -2.92 4.60 -9.83
CA PHE A 89 -3.35 3.71 -10.90
C PHE A 89 -4.74 4.14 -11.34
N SER A 90 -4.90 4.30 -12.63
CA SER A 90 -6.24 4.43 -13.19
C SER A 90 -7.06 3.21 -12.73
N LEU A 91 -8.24 3.45 -12.22
CA LEU A 91 -9.16 2.37 -11.89
C LEU A 91 -9.73 1.82 -13.19
N SER A 92 -9.68 0.52 -13.37
CA SER A 92 -10.24 -0.11 -14.57
C SER A 92 -11.20 -1.20 -14.15
N PRO A 93 -12.49 -1.11 -14.52
CA PRO A 93 -13.44 -2.19 -14.30
C PRO A 93 -12.90 -3.49 -14.89
N MET A 94 -12.89 -4.54 -14.07
CA MET A 94 -12.43 -5.86 -14.46
C MET A 94 -13.23 -6.91 -13.71
N SER A 95 -13.67 -7.94 -14.41
CA SER A 95 -14.22 -9.12 -13.74
C SER A 95 -13.09 -9.86 -13.02
N LEU A 96 -13.20 -9.98 -11.70
CA LEU A 96 -12.25 -10.69 -10.86
C LEU A 96 -12.85 -12.03 -10.45
N ASP A 97 -12.13 -13.12 -10.69
CA ASP A 97 -12.48 -14.46 -10.20
C ASP A 97 -11.93 -14.59 -8.77
N ILE A 98 -12.73 -14.12 -7.80
CA ILE A 98 -12.37 -14.11 -6.38
C ILE A 98 -12.62 -15.49 -5.80
N ILE A 99 -11.56 -16.14 -5.31
CA ILE A 99 -11.61 -17.48 -4.66
C ILE A 99 -11.90 -17.33 -3.16
N TYR A 100 -11.31 -16.32 -2.53
CA TYR A 100 -11.41 -16.08 -1.10
C TYR A 100 -11.14 -14.62 -0.75
N GLU A 101 -11.82 -14.11 0.25
CA GLU A 101 -11.57 -12.78 0.82
C GLU A 101 -11.88 -12.75 2.30
N ASP A 102 -11.02 -12.11 3.09
CA ASP A 102 -11.24 -11.76 4.48
C ASP A 102 -10.74 -10.34 4.78
N GLU A 103 -10.57 -9.98 6.06
CA GLU A 103 -10.06 -8.67 6.47
C GLU A 103 -8.56 -8.45 6.17
N TYR A 104 -7.80 -9.51 5.86
CA TYR A 104 -6.34 -9.47 5.68
C TYR A 104 -5.91 -9.71 4.25
N ILE A 105 -6.58 -10.61 3.53
CA ILE A 105 -6.17 -11.05 2.19
C ILE A 105 -7.35 -11.12 1.22
N LEU A 106 -7.00 -11.01 -0.05
CA LEU A 106 -7.84 -11.31 -1.20
C LEU A 106 -7.12 -12.33 -2.09
N ILE A 107 -7.78 -13.44 -2.42
CA ILE A 107 -7.24 -14.49 -3.29
C ILE A 107 -8.02 -14.51 -4.59
N ILE A 108 -7.32 -14.39 -5.70
CA ILE A 108 -7.89 -14.31 -7.04
C ILE A 108 -7.30 -15.40 -7.93
N ASN A 109 -8.13 -16.01 -8.75
CA ASN A 109 -7.69 -16.79 -9.90
C ASN A 109 -7.42 -15.83 -11.07
N LYS A 110 -6.15 -15.46 -11.28
CA LYS A 110 -5.77 -14.53 -12.34
C LYS A 110 -5.92 -15.20 -13.72
N ALA A 111 -6.61 -14.57 -14.62
CA ALA A 111 -6.67 -15.01 -16.01
C ALA A 111 -5.32 -14.86 -16.73
N ALA A 112 -5.05 -15.71 -17.72
CA ALA A 112 -3.96 -15.51 -18.66
C ALA A 112 -4.19 -14.22 -19.47
N GLY A 113 -3.12 -13.59 -19.94
CA GLY A 113 -3.16 -12.32 -20.68
C GLY A 113 -3.23 -11.06 -19.81
N VAL A 114 -3.43 -11.18 -18.50
CA VAL A 114 -3.54 -10.07 -17.55
C VAL A 114 -2.20 -9.82 -16.86
N LEU A 115 -1.70 -8.58 -16.96
CA LEU A 115 -0.51 -8.13 -16.20
C LEU A 115 -0.85 -7.94 -14.72
N MET A 116 0.11 -8.18 -13.85
CA MET A 116 -0.02 -7.93 -12.40
C MET A 116 -0.08 -6.44 -12.08
N HIS A 117 0.80 -5.66 -12.68
CA HIS A 117 0.96 -4.22 -12.43
C HIS A 117 1.03 -3.43 -13.73
N PRO A 118 0.66 -2.15 -13.70
CA PRO A 118 0.96 -1.24 -14.79
C PRO A 118 2.45 -1.20 -15.12
N THR A 119 2.74 -0.99 -16.39
CA THR A 119 4.08 -0.81 -16.93
C THR A 119 4.18 0.56 -17.62
N SER A 120 5.34 0.90 -18.17
CA SER A 120 5.49 2.13 -18.96
C SER A 120 4.59 2.16 -20.23
N THR A 121 4.25 0.99 -20.75
CA THR A 121 3.46 0.83 -22.00
C THR A 121 2.02 0.42 -21.77
N VAL A 122 1.69 -0.25 -20.66
CA VAL A 122 0.34 -0.68 -20.30
C VAL A 122 0.01 -0.11 -18.93
N ARG A 123 -0.86 0.88 -18.86
CA ARG A 123 -1.15 1.60 -17.62
C ARG A 123 -2.48 1.23 -16.98
N ASP A 124 -3.34 0.57 -17.71
CA ASP A 124 -4.70 0.18 -17.33
C ASP A 124 -4.95 -1.30 -17.61
N HIS A 125 -6.11 -1.82 -17.18
CA HIS A 125 -6.52 -3.21 -17.36
C HIS A 125 -5.49 -4.23 -16.83
N THR A 126 -4.73 -3.86 -15.81
CA THR A 126 -3.89 -4.81 -15.04
C THR A 126 -4.65 -5.32 -13.83
N LEU A 127 -4.19 -6.40 -13.21
CA LEU A 127 -4.82 -6.94 -12.00
C LEU A 127 -4.86 -5.87 -10.89
N ALA A 128 -3.82 -5.06 -10.75
CA ALA A 128 -3.79 -3.95 -9.80
C ALA A 128 -4.92 -2.94 -10.04
N ASN A 129 -5.16 -2.54 -11.31
CA ASN A 129 -6.24 -1.61 -11.65
C ASN A 129 -7.61 -2.20 -11.31
N GLY A 130 -7.82 -3.49 -11.62
CA GLY A 130 -9.08 -4.19 -11.34
C GLY A 130 -9.35 -4.36 -9.84
N VAL A 131 -8.34 -4.74 -9.07
CA VAL A 131 -8.47 -4.91 -7.61
C VAL A 131 -8.74 -3.59 -6.91
N LEU A 132 -8.06 -2.51 -7.30
CA LEU A 132 -8.31 -1.19 -6.73
C LEU A 132 -9.71 -0.66 -7.08
N HIS A 133 -10.19 -0.95 -8.30
CA HIS A 133 -11.57 -0.67 -8.70
C HIS A 133 -12.57 -1.45 -7.82
N TYR A 134 -12.34 -2.75 -7.63
CA TYR A 134 -13.16 -3.60 -6.77
C TYR A 134 -13.20 -3.08 -5.33
N TYR A 135 -12.06 -2.70 -4.75
CA TYR A 135 -12.03 -2.12 -3.41
C TYR A 135 -12.83 -0.81 -3.34
N GLN A 136 -12.78 0.02 -4.38
CA GLN A 136 -13.57 1.25 -4.41
C GLN A 136 -15.08 0.96 -4.48
N GLU A 137 -15.51 0.04 -5.33
CA GLU A 137 -16.93 -0.32 -5.46
C GLU A 137 -17.52 -0.95 -4.20
N THR A 138 -16.67 -1.65 -3.43
CA THR A 138 -17.07 -2.29 -2.17
C THR A 138 -16.78 -1.44 -0.93
N ASP A 139 -16.50 -0.13 -1.09
CA ASP A 139 -16.15 0.85 -0.03
C ASP A 139 -14.97 0.39 0.85
N GLN A 140 -14.07 -0.40 0.28
CA GLN A 140 -12.83 -0.83 0.90
C GLN A 140 -11.70 0.15 0.55
N HIS A 141 -10.86 0.50 1.53
CA HIS A 141 -9.79 1.50 1.36
C HIS A 141 -8.41 0.86 1.54
N TYR A 142 -8.11 -0.11 0.69
CA TYR A 142 -6.85 -0.83 0.69
C TYR A 142 -6.02 -0.50 -0.54
N ASP A 143 -4.70 -0.74 -0.43
CA ASP A 143 -3.78 -0.70 -1.55
C ASP A 143 -3.58 -2.11 -2.15
N PHE A 144 -2.96 -2.18 -3.33
CA PHE A 144 -2.64 -3.44 -3.98
C PHE A 144 -1.26 -3.95 -3.53
N HIS A 145 -1.24 -4.93 -2.62
CA HIS A 145 -0.04 -5.53 -2.06
C HIS A 145 0.08 -7.02 -2.42
N PRO A 146 0.49 -7.39 -3.64
CA PRO A 146 0.60 -8.80 -4.01
C PRO A 146 1.71 -9.48 -3.21
N VAL A 147 1.42 -10.65 -2.66
CA VAL A 147 2.37 -11.49 -1.91
C VAL A 147 3.38 -12.14 -2.84
N HIS A 148 2.96 -12.45 -4.06
CA HIS A 148 3.79 -13.00 -5.14
C HIS A 148 3.27 -12.54 -6.51
N ARG A 149 3.93 -12.96 -7.57
CA ARG A 149 3.58 -12.58 -8.93
C ARG A 149 3.40 -13.80 -9.81
N LEU A 150 2.56 -13.65 -10.83
CA LEU A 150 2.48 -14.51 -12.02
C LEU A 150 2.81 -13.63 -13.24
N ASP A 151 3.36 -14.25 -14.27
CA ASP A 151 3.59 -13.56 -15.53
C ASP A 151 2.28 -13.29 -16.27
N LYS A 152 2.31 -12.46 -17.29
CA LYS A 152 1.13 -12.02 -18.04
C LYS A 152 0.30 -13.22 -18.49
N ASP A 153 0.93 -14.17 -19.15
CA ASP A 153 0.25 -15.29 -19.81
C ASP A 153 0.10 -16.54 -18.89
N THR A 154 0.58 -16.44 -17.65
CA THR A 154 0.35 -17.44 -16.61
C THR A 154 -0.97 -17.16 -15.91
N SER A 155 -1.86 -18.15 -15.86
CA SER A 155 -3.09 -18.11 -15.06
C SER A 155 -2.89 -18.79 -13.72
N GLY A 156 -3.79 -18.54 -12.77
CA GLY A 156 -3.81 -19.22 -11.48
C GLY A 156 -3.87 -18.30 -10.29
N ILE A 157 -3.61 -18.88 -9.11
CA ILE A 157 -3.82 -18.23 -7.83
C ILE A 157 -2.84 -17.09 -7.59
N VAL A 158 -3.39 -15.94 -7.22
CA VAL A 158 -2.65 -14.78 -6.72
C VAL A 158 -3.18 -14.39 -5.34
N ILE A 159 -2.28 -14.24 -4.38
CA ILE A 159 -2.61 -13.75 -3.03
C ILE A 159 -2.24 -12.27 -2.97
N ILE A 160 -3.21 -11.46 -2.56
CA ILE A 160 -3.06 -10.02 -2.37
C ILE A 160 -3.32 -9.73 -0.90
N ALA A 161 -2.35 -9.15 -0.23
CA ALA A 161 -2.50 -8.63 1.11
C ALA A 161 -3.19 -7.28 1.07
N LYS A 162 -4.13 -7.03 1.97
CA LYS A 162 -4.87 -5.77 2.05
C LYS A 162 -4.06 -4.63 2.66
N THR A 163 -2.95 -4.95 3.34
CA THR A 163 -2.02 -3.97 3.91
C THR A 163 -0.57 -4.40 3.70
N SER A 164 0.34 -3.43 3.72
CA SER A 164 1.78 -3.70 3.65
C SER A 164 2.30 -4.50 4.85
N VAL A 165 1.64 -4.41 6.00
CA VAL A 165 1.98 -5.18 7.21
C VAL A 165 1.70 -6.66 6.98
N VAL A 166 0.52 -6.98 6.44
CA VAL A 166 0.15 -8.35 6.09
C VAL A 166 1.08 -8.88 4.99
N GLN A 167 1.35 -8.10 3.93
CA GLN A 167 2.31 -8.49 2.89
C GLN A 167 3.68 -8.84 3.50
N HIS A 168 4.19 -8.00 4.42
CA HIS A 168 5.47 -8.25 5.07
C HIS A 168 5.47 -9.49 5.98
N ALA A 169 4.32 -9.86 6.54
CA ALA A 169 4.19 -11.10 7.31
C ALA A 169 4.40 -12.34 6.43
N PHE A 170 4.01 -12.28 5.17
CA PHE A 170 4.27 -13.34 4.18
C PHE A 170 5.74 -13.37 3.70
N ASP A 171 6.45 -12.23 3.70
CA ASP A 171 7.87 -12.14 3.27
C ASP A 171 8.85 -12.70 4.31
N LYS A 172 8.42 -12.97 5.54
CA LYS A 172 9.30 -13.52 6.57
C LYS A 172 9.69 -14.95 6.24
N LYS A 173 10.98 -15.27 6.45
CA LYS A 173 11.62 -16.57 6.21
C LYS A 173 10.90 -17.80 6.81
N ASN A 174 9.88 -17.60 7.62
CA ASN A 174 9.12 -18.65 8.28
C ASN A 174 7.80 -19.03 7.57
N THR A 175 7.45 -18.32 6.48
CA THR A 175 6.25 -18.66 5.71
C THR A 175 6.66 -19.52 4.52
N HIS A 176 6.38 -20.82 4.59
CA HIS A 176 6.65 -21.75 3.49
C HIS A 176 5.43 -21.78 2.56
N PHE A 177 5.58 -21.17 1.39
CA PHE A 177 4.63 -21.37 0.29
C PHE A 177 5.02 -22.60 -0.52
N TYR A 178 4.12 -23.55 -0.58
CA TYR A 178 4.22 -24.60 -1.59
C TYR A 178 3.57 -24.08 -2.88
N LYS A 179 4.34 -24.03 -3.97
CA LYS A 179 3.86 -23.60 -5.28
C LYS A 179 3.96 -24.75 -6.25
N SER A 180 2.85 -25.08 -6.88
CA SER A 180 2.76 -26.06 -7.96
C SER A 180 2.36 -25.37 -9.26
N TYR A 181 2.96 -25.76 -10.35
CA TYR A 181 2.66 -25.26 -11.68
C TYR A 181 2.51 -26.43 -12.65
N ASP A 182 1.47 -26.37 -13.46
CA ASP A 182 1.29 -27.24 -14.60
C ASP A 182 1.69 -26.53 -15.87
N ALA A 183 2.52 -27.16 -16.70
CA ALA A 183 2.99 -26.56 -17.95
C ALA A 183 2.89 -27.55 -19.10
N ILE A 184 2.47 -27.08 -20.26
CA ILE A 184 2.55 -27.81 -21.51
C ILE A 184 3.83 -27.38 -22.19
N VAL A 185 4.69 -28.34 -22.51
CA VAL A 185 5.97 -28.14 -23.18
C VAL A 185 5.99 -28.78 -24.55
N GLU A 186 6.73 -28.20 -25.49
CA GLU A 186 6.97 -28.77 -26.80
C GLU A 186 8.20 -29.67 -26.73
N GLY A 187 8.09 -30.91 -27.30
CA GLY A 187 9.18 -31.90 -27.33
C GLY A 187 9.09 -32.92 -26.20
N HIS A 188 10.21 -33.66 -25.97
CA HIS A 188 10.33 -34.66 -24.92
C HIS A 188 11.21 -34.15 -23.80
N LEU A 189 10.71 -34.25 -22.56
CA LEU A 189 11.52 -33.96 -21.37
C LEU A 189 12.57 -35.09 -21.22
N PRO A 190 13.84 -34.74 -20.92
CA PRO A 190 14.81 -35.78 -20.54
C PRO A 190 14.36 -36.46 -19.26
N SER A 191 14.48 -37.79 -19.24
CA SER A 191 14.18 -38.63 -18.07
C SER A 191 15.16 -38.42 -16.92
#